data_6c31bdc08ca1abac21633dfcdb78ea39
#
_entry.id   6c31bdc08ca1abac21633dfcdb78ea39
#
_cell.length_a   1.000
_cell.length_b   1.000
_cell.length_c   1.000
_cell.angle_alpha   90.00
_cell.angle_beta   90.00
_cell.angle_gamma   90.00
#
_symmetry.space_group_name_H-M   'P 1'
#
loop_
_entity.id
_entity.type
_entity.pdbx_description
1 polymer ?
#
loop_
_entity_poly.entity_id
_entity_poly.type
_entity_poly.pdbx_seq_one_letter_code
_entity_poly.pdbx_strand_id
1 'polypeptide(L)'
;MSTQESVRQQADSVEAPEALRLDQEKAEQLVEALNTDLAATYVLYHQLKKHHWNVEGAEFLNVHEFLGEAAEDAEEAADEIAERAQALGGVPLAGGKRLEENAPVEPEGDDVYDIRTSLRNDMEMYGDIIETVREHVDLAQGLGDHATAEMLRQNLVEMEEYAHHIEHYLEDDTLVLDSATK
;
A
#
# COMPACT_ATOMS: atom_id res chain seq x y z
N MET A 1 13.47 -39.55 -13.28
CA MET A 1 13.08 -38.68 -14.41
C MET A 1 12.65 -37.34 -13.79
N SER A 2 13.40 -36.28 -14.03
CA SER A 2 13.03 -34.94 -13.62
C SER A 2 11.82 -34.55 -14.46
N THR A 3 10.64 -34.42 -13.86
CA THR A 3 9.52 -33.75 -14.51
C THR A 3 9.92 -32.31 -14.67
N GLN A 4 10.27 -31.89 -15.87
CA GLN A 4 10.51 -30.49 -16.20
C GLN A 4 9.16 -29.78 -16.04
N GLU A 5 9.03 -28.96 -14.98
CA GLU A 5 7.83 -28.14 -14.77
C GLU A 5 7.71 -27.16 -15.93
N SER A 6 6.52 -27.07 -16.52
CA SER A 6 6.26 -26.10 -17.58
C SER A 6 5.94 -24.76 -16.97
N VAL A 7 6.76 -23.75 -17.24
CA VAL A 7 6.48 -22.37 -16.86
C VAL A 7 5.49 -21.79 -17.87
N ARG A 8 4.31 -21.34 -17.40
CA ARG A 8 3.31 -20.71 -18.28
C ARG A 8 3.74 -19.29 -18.68
N GLN A 9 4.26 -18.53 -17.72
CA GLN A 9 4.75 -17.18 -17.90
C GLN A 9 5.94 -16.96 -16.97
N GLN A 10 6.98 -16.30 -17.45
CA GLN A 10 8.16 -15.98 -16.65
C GLN A 10 7.82 -14.84 -15.66
N ALA A 11 8.39 -14.88 -14.47
CA ALA A 11 8.38 -13.72 -13.60
C ALA A 11 9.00 -12.52 -14.33
N ASP A 12 8.52 -11.33 -14.05
CA ASP A 12 8.97 -10.06 -14.66
C ASP A 12 8.72 -9.95 -16.18
N SER A 13 7.95 -10.87 -16.80
CA SER A 13 7.48 -10.73 -18.17
C SER A 13 6.09 -10.11 -18.23
N VAL A 14 5.83 -9.37 -19.31
CA VAL A 14 4.51 -8.82 -19.61
C VAL A 14 4.08 -9.30 -20.99
N GLU A 15 2.88 -9.81 -21.11
CA GLU A 15 2.24 -10.24 -22.34
C GLU A 15 0.92 -9.48 -22.52
N ALA A 16 0.97 -8.31 -23.15
CA ALA A 16 -0.18 -7.42 -23.28
C ALA A 16 -1.37 -8.14 -23.93
N PRO A 17 -2.54 -8.22 -23.26
CA PRO A 17 -3.68 -8.96 -23.79
C PRO A 17 -4.36 -8.20 -24.94
N GLU A 18 -4.66 -8.91 -26.03
CA GLU A 18 -5.34 -8.33 -27.19
C GLU A 18 -6.70 -7.70 -26.84
N ALA A 19 -7.36 -8.23 -25.83
CA ALA A 19 -8.69 -7.79 -25.41
C ALA A 19 -8.71 -6.34 -24.91
N LEU A 20 -7.65 -5.88 -24.26
CA LEU A 20 -7.56 -4.52 -23.70
C LEU A 20 -7.09 -3.47 -24.72
N ARG A 21 -6.59 -3.88 -25.89
CA ARG A 21 -6.12 -2.98 -26.96
C ARG A 21 -5.08 -1.96 -26.47
N LEU A 22 -4.28 -2.34 -25.50
CA LEU A 22 -3.17 -1.56 -24.97
C LEU A 22 -1.86 -2.04 -25.61
N ASP A 23 -1.01 -1.10 -26.01
CA ASP A 23 0.29 -1.40 -26.59
C ASP A 23 1.21 -2.07 -25.58
N GLN A 24 2.06 -2.99 -26.05
CA GLN A 24 2.99 -3.76 -25.20
C GLN A 24 3.87 -2.87 -24.31
N GLU A 25 4.49 -1.83 -24.86
CA GLU A 25 5.35 -0.90 -24.12
C GLU A 25 4.59 -0.13 -23.02
N LYS A 26 3.32 0.16 -23.23
CA LYS A 26 2.46 0.81 -22.23
C LYS A 26 2.10 -0.18 -21.12
N ALA A 27 1.76 -1.41 -21.48
CA ALA A 27 1.46 -2.46 -20.51
C ALA A 27 2.68 -2.74 -19.60
N GLU A 28 3.89 -2.78 -20.15
CA GLU A 28 5.13 -2.96 -19.40
C GLU A 28 5.33 -1.86 -18.34
N GLN A 29 5.18 -0.59 -18.73
CA GLN A 29 5.31 0.54 -17.80
C GLN A 29 4.24 0.50 -16.69
N LEU A 30 3.00 0.17 -17.03
CA LEU A 30 1.92 0.08 -16.06
C LEU A 30 2.10 -1.08 -15.09
N VAL A 31 2.55 -2.23 -15.57
CA VAL A 31 2.81 -3.40 -14.72
C VAL A 31 3.99 -3.13 -13.77
N GLU A 32 5.03 -2.42 -14.21
CA GLU A 32 6.13 -2.00 -13.35
C GLU A 32 5.64 -1.08 -12.23
N ALA A 33 4.86 -0.05 -12.56
CA ALA A 33 4.26 0.87 -11.59
C ALA A 33 3.35 0.13 -10.59
N LEU A 34 2.43 -0.71 -11.09
CA LEU A 34 1.54 -1.49 -10.24
C LEU A 34 2.27 -2.48 -9.33
N ASN A 35 3.35 -3.09 -9.78
CA ASN A 35 4.17 -3.94 -8.92
C ASN A 35 4.91 -3.16 -7.82
N THR A 36 5.28 -1.92 -8.08
CA THR A 36 5.83 -1.01 -7.07
C THR A 36 4.75 -0.65 -6.04
N ASP A 37 3.55 -0.28 -6.48
CA ASP A 37 2.42 0.02 -5.59
C ASP A 37 2.00 -1.20 -4.76
N LEU A 38 1.93 -2.38 -5.38
CA LEU A 38 1.66 -3.65 -4.72
C LEU A 38 2.67 -3.94 -3.60
N ALA A 39 3.94 -3.73 -3.89
CA ALA A 39 5.03 -3.92 -2.93
C ALA A 39 4.92 -2.96 -1.74
N ALA A 40 4.69 -1.67 -2.02
CA ALA A 40 4.49 -0.63 -1.02
C ALA A 40 3.28 -0.92 -0.11
N THR A 41 2.16 -1.29 -0.72
CA THR A 41 0.92 -1.59 0.01
C THR A 41 1.06 -2.80 0.94
N TYR A 42 1.78 -3.85 0.54
CA TYR A 42 2.07 -4.97 1.43
C TYR A 42 3.05 -4.62 2.56
N VAL A 43 4.04 -3.77 2.32
CA VAL A 43 4.92 -3.27 3.39
C VAL A 43 4.11 -2.47 4.40
N LEU A 44 3.22 -1.59 3.95
CA LEU A 44 2.29 -0.84 4.80
C LEU A 44 1.36 -1.79 5.59
N TYR A 45 0.72 -2.76 4.93
CA TYR A 45 -0.11 -3.77 5.56
C TYR A 45 0.61 -4.45 6.74
N HIS A 46 1.83 -4.92 6.53
CA HIS A 46 2.60 -5.59 7.57
C HIS A 46 2.96 -4.66 8.73
N GLN A 47 3.27 -3.39 8.46
CA GLN A 47 3.55 -2.40 9.51
C GLN A 47 2.29 -2.08 10.33
N LEU A 48 1.16 -1.84 9.69
CA LEU A 48 -0.13 -1.63 10.35
C LEU A 48 -0.53 -2.84 11.21
N LYS A 49 -0.36 -4.07 10.72
CA LYS A 49 -0.60 -5.30 11.51
C LYS A 49 0.35 -5.41 12.69
N LYS A 50 1.63 -5.08 12.52
CA LYS A 50 2.60 -5.05 13.63
C LYS A 50 2.13 -4.08 14.71
N HIS A 51 1.71 -2.87 14.36
CA HIS A 51 1.22 -1.87 15.30
C HIS A 51 -0.12 -2.31 15.94
N HIS A 52 -1.06 -2.82 15.15
CA HIS A 52 -2.33 -3.38 15.63
C HIS A 52 -2.12 -4.46 16.71
N TRP A 53 -1.16 -5.35 16.55
CA TRP A 53 -0.90 -6.41 17.53
C TRP A 53 -0.24 -5.92 18.81
N ASN A 54 0.51 -4.82 18.75
CA ASN A 54 1.38 -4.38 19.83
C ASN A 54 0.91 -3.09 20.52
N VAL A 55 -0.18 -2.47 20.06
CA VAL A 55 -0.71 -1.26 20.70
C VAL A 55 -1.15 -1.54 22.14
N GLU A 56 -0.80 -0.65 23.06
CA GLU A 56 -1.11 -0.70 24.49
C GLU A 56 -1.47 0.70 25.01
N GLY A 57 -2.15 0.81 26.11
CA GLY A 57 -2.42 2.08 26.81
C GLY A 57 -3.89 2.45 26.86
N ALA A 58 -4.19 3.70 27.20
CA ALA A 58 -5.56 4.17 27.43
C ALA A 58 -6.38 4.20 26.13
N GLU A 59 -5.74 4.46 25.01
CA GLU A 59 -6.35 4.52 23.67
C GLU A 59 -6.40 3.14 22.98
N PHE A 60 -5.96 2.07 23.65
CA PHE A 60 -5.80 0.74 23.07
C PHE A 60 -6.95 0.33 22.15
N LEU A 61 -8.19 0.37 22.63
CA LEU A 61 -9.31 -0.19 21.87
C LEU A 61 -9.52 0.57 20.55
N ASN A 62 -9.55 1.88 20.60
CA ASN A 62 -9.81 2.69 19.40
C ASN A 62 -8.68 2.59 18.37
N VAL A 63 -7.43 2.65 18.83
CA VAL A 63 -6.28 2.56 17.93
C VAL A 63 -6.11 1.14 17.38
N HIS A 64 -6.37 0.12 18.20
CA HIS A 64 -6.34 -1.28 17.76
C HIS A 64 -7.38 -1.56 16.66
N GLU A 65 -8.62 -1.10 16.83
CA GLU A 65 -9.69 -1.24 15.83
C GLU A 65 -9.32 -0.46 14.56
N PHE A 66 -8.92 0.80 14.69
CA PHE A 66 -8.50 1.65 13.58
C PHE A 66 -7.35 1.03 12.74
N LEU A 67 -6.28 0.56 13.39
CA LEU A 67 -5.15 -0.09 12.70
C LEU A 67 -5.56 -1.42 12.07
N GLY A 68 -6.53 -2.12 12.66
CA GLY A 68 -7.10 -3.35 12.12
C GLY A 68 -7.82 -3.11 10.80
N GLU A 69 -8.73 -2.12 10.78
CA GLU A 69 -9.48 -1.68 9.59
C GLU A 69 -8.52 -1.17 8.50
N ALA A 70 -7.58 -0.29 8.85
CA ALA A 70 -6.59 0.22 7.92
C ALA A 70 -5.75 -0.89 7.25
N ALA A 71 -5.42 -1.94 8.01
CA ALA A 71 -4.70 -3.09 7.45
C ALA A 71 -5.57 -3.95 6.54
N GLU A 72 -6.86 -4.14 6.86
CA GLU A 72 -7.80 -4.88 6.02
C GLU A 72 -8.00 -4.17 4.68
N ASP A 73 -8.17 -2.85 4.68
CA ASP A 73 -8.32 -2.05 3.46
C ASP A 73 -7.02 -2.02 2.63
N ALA A 74 -5.84 -2.00 3.30
CA ALA A 74 -4.56 -2.14 2.60
C ALA A 74 -4.40 -3.52 1.92
N GLU A 75 -4.90 -4.61 2.52
CA GLU A 75 -4.89 -5.95 1.91
C GLU A 75 -5.82 -6.00 0.70
N GLU A 76 -7.03 -5.39 0.78
CA GLU A 76 -7.98 -5.30 -0.33
C GLU A 76 -7.39 -4.50 -1.51
N ALA A 77 -6.79 -3.34 -1.23
CA ALA A 77 -6.10 -2.54 -2.24
C ALA A 77 -4.95 -3.30 -2.92
N ALA A 78 -4.17 -4.06 -2.15
CA ALA A 78 -3.09 -4.89 -2.69
C ALA A 78 -3.62 -5.97 -3.64
N ASP A 79 -4.75 -6.61 -3.33
CA ASP A 79 -5.40 -7.61 -4.19
C ASP A 79 -5.88 -6.98 -5.50
N GLU A 80 -6.56 -5.83 -5.46
CA GLU A 80 -6.98 -5.08 -6.64
C GLU A 80 -5.81 -4.68 -7.55
N ILE A 81 -4.72 -4.20 -6.96
CA ILE A 81 -3.49 -3.82 -7.69
C ILE A 81 -2.88 -5.06 -8.37
N ALA A 82 -2.80 -6.18 -7.66
CA ALA A 82 -2.25 -7.43 -8.19
C ALA A 82 -3.11 -7.98 -9.34
N GLU A 83 -4.44 -7.99 -9.18
CA GLU A 83 -5.37 -8.41 -10.23
C GLU A 83 -5.28 -7.49 -11.46
N ARG A 84 -5.12 -6.18 -11.25
CA ARG A 84 -4.94 -5.22 -12.36
C ARG A 84 -3.62 -5.45 -13.10
N ALA A 85 -2.51 -5.68 -12.40
CA ALA A 85 -1.23 -6.02 -13.01
C ALA A 85 -1.33 -7.30 -13.86
N GLN A 86 -2.04 -8.32 -13.35
CA GLN A 86 -2.30 -9.55 -14.09
C GLN A 86 -3.20 -9.30 -15.31
N ALA A 87 -4.24 -8.49 -15.18
CA ALA A 87 -5.14 -8.15 -16.29
C ALA A 87 -4.42 -7.41 -17.44
N LEU A 88 -3.35 -6.66 -17.12
CA LEU A 88 -2.48 -6.02 -18.10
C LEU A 88 -1.44 -6.99 -18.71
N GLY A 89 -1.47 -8.26 -18.34
CA GLY A 89 -0.56 -9.30 -18.85
C GLY A 89 0.74 -9.43 -18.09
N GLY A 90 0.86 -8.80 -16.92
CA GLY A 90 2.00 -8.92 -16.02
C GLY A 90 1.94 -10.13 -15.10
N VAL A 91 3.00 -10.31 -14.35
CA VAL A 91 3.07 -11.25 -13.22
C VAL A 91 3.18 -10.42 -11.92
N PRO A 92 2.14 -10.39 -11.08
CA PRO A 92 2.18 -9.67 -9.81
C PRO A 92 3.32 -10.18 -8.92
N LEU A 93 3.99 -9.26 -8.24
CA LEU A 93 5.00 -9.61 -7.25
C LEU A 93 4.38 -10.42 -6.10
N ALA A 94 5.12 -11.42 -5.63
CA ALA A 94 4.70 -12.25 -4.52
C ALA A 94 5.86 -12.68 -3.63
N GLY A 95 5.55 -12.92 -2.36
CA GLY A 95 6.53 -13.33 -1.36
C GLY A 95 7.24 -12.15 -0.68
N GLY A 96 7.27 -12.15 0.66
CA GLY A 96 7.67 -11.02 1.50
C GLY A 96 9.00 -10.38 1.08
N LYS A 97 10.03 -11.20 0.83
CA LYS A 97 11.34 -10.69 0.42
C LYS A 97 11.29 -9.89 -0.90
N ARG A 98 10.57 -10.37 -1.92
CA ARG A 98 10.46 -9.65 -3.20
C ARG A 98 9.63 -8.37 -3.07
N LEU A 99 8.60 -8.40 -2.22
CA LEU A 99 7.81 -7.21 -1.92
C LEU A 99 8.66 -6.14 -1.25
N GLU A 100 9.40 -6.48 -0.19
CA GLU A 100 10.31 -5.55 0.49
C GLU A 100 11.40 -5.01 -0.44
N GLU A 101 12.02 -5.85 -1.29
CA GLU A 101 13.06 -5.43 -2.24
C GLU A 101 12.57 -4.47 -3.34
N ASN A 102 11.27 -4.45 -3.64
CA ASN A 102 10.67 -3.63 -4.71
C ASN A 102 9.80 -2.48 -4.19
N ALA A 103 9.55 -2.41 -2.88
CA ALA A 103 8.83 -1.30 -2.29
C ALA A 103 9.69 -0.01 -2.30
N PRO A 104 9.10 1.15 -2.58
CA PRO A 104 9.78 2.43 -2.47
C PRO A 104 9.92 2.90 -1.00
N VAL A 105 9.33 2.16 -0.07
CA VAL A 105 9.34 2.42 1.37
C VAL A 105 10.06 1.31 2.11
N GLU A 106 10.74 1.66 3.21
CA GLU A 106 11.45 0.71 4.05
C GLU A 106 10.54 0.26 5.21
N PRO A 107 10.43 -1.06 5.48
CA PRO A 107 9.67 -1.54 6.61
C PRO A 107 10.31 -1.10 7.93
N GLU A 108 9.47 -0.78 8.90
CA GLU A 108 9.93 -0.56 10.27
C GLU A 108 10.54 -1.87 10.83
N GLY A 109 11.62 -1.77 11.60
CA GLY A 109 12.27 -2.92 12.23
C GLY A 109 11.37 -3.66 13.25
N ASP A 110 11.89 -4.73 13.87
CA ASP A 110 11.12 -5.61 14.76
C ASP A 110 10.79 -5.01 16.14
N ASP A 111 11.41 -3.87 16.51
CA ASP A 111 11.19 -3.24 17.82
C ASP A 111 9.75 -2.70 17.94
N VAL A 112 9.21 -2.76 19.16
CA VAL A 112 7.90 -2.22 19.50
C VAL A 112 8.05 -0.82 20.06
N TYR A 113 7.31 0.13 19.51
CA TYR A 113 7.35 1.54 19.90
C TYR A 113 6.07 1.93 20.65
N ASP A 114 6.08 3.10 21.28
CA ASP A 114 4.85 3.70 21.82
C ASP A 114 3.85 4.10 20.72
N ILE A 115 2.58 4.29 21.09
CA ILE A 115 1.49 4.60 20.15
C ILE A 115 1.83 5.80 19.27
N ARG A 116 2.32 6.89 19.86
CA ARG A 116 2.60 8.14 19.13
C ARG A 116 3.72 7.94 18.10
N THR A 117 4.75 7.20 18.45
CA THR A 117 5.85 6.87 17.53
C THR A 117 5.36 5.96 16.41
N SER A 118 4.60 4.91 16.75
CA SER A 118 4.01 4.00 15.75
C SER A 118 3.12 4.73 14.75
N LEU A 119 2.17 5.54 15.23
CA LEU A 119 1.29 6.31 14.35
C LEU A 119 2.04 7.35 13.50
N ARG A 120 3.14 7.93 14.01
CA ARG A 120 3.97 8.83 13.20
C ARG A 120 4.68 8.08 12.07
N ASN A 121 5.22 6.91 12.35
CA ASN A 121 5.87 6.07 11.35
C ASN A 121 4.85 5.60 10.28
N ASP A 122 3.62 5.27 10.68
CA ASP A 122 2.54 4.95 9.75
C ASP A 122 2.18 6.15 8.86
N MET A 123 2.04 7.33 9.45
CA MET A 123 1.74 8.56 8.71
C MET A 123 2.83 8.90 7.68
N GLU A 124 4.10 8.77 8.05
CA GLU A 124 5.22 8.97 7.13
C GLU A 124 5.19 7.97 5.98
N MET A 125 4.96 6.69 6.28
CA MET A 125 4.85 5.65 5.24
C MET A 125 3.66 5.87 4.30
N TYR A 126 2.49 6.23 4.84
CA TYR A 126 1.34 6.63 4.00
C TYR A 126 1.70 7.80 3.08
N GLY A 127 2.39 8.82 3.60
CA GLY A 127 2.82 9.99 2.84
C GLY A 127 3.68 9.62 1.63
N ASP A 128 4.69 8.79 1.83
CA ASP A 128 5.60 8.35 0.77
C ASP A 128 4.86 7.49 -0.29
N ILE A 129 3.95 6.61 0.14
CA ILE A 129 3.14 5.79 -0.76
C ILE A 129 2.17 6.67 -1.56
N ILE A 130 1.50 7.62 -0.91
CA ILE A 130 0.57 8.56 -1.55
C ILE A 130 1.28 9.36 -2.66
N GLU A 131 2.52 9.83 -2.42
CA GLU A 131 3.30 10.52 -3.45
C GLU A 131 3.57 9.60 -4.66
N THR A 132 4.01 8.37 -4.42
CA THR A 132 4.27 7.36 -5.45
C THR A 132 3.01 7.04 -6.27
N VAL A 133 1.89 6.77 -5.61
CA VAL A 133 0.63 6.43 -6.28
C VAL A 133 0.10 7.60 -7.11
N ARG A 134 0.27 8.85 -6.67
CA ARG A 134 -0.08 10.03 -7.49
C ARG A 134 0.70 10.08 -8.81
N GLU A 135 2.00 9.78 -8.76
CA GLU A 135 2.83 9.70 -9.97
C GLU A 135 2.33 8.59 -10.91
N HIS A 136 1.92 7.46 -10.36
CA HIS A 136 1.40 6.33 -11.14
C HIS A 136 -0.02 6.58 -11.70
N VAL A 137 -0.85 7.35 -11.01
CA VAL A 137 -2.12 7.88 -11.56
C VAL A 137 -1.85 8.73 -12.81
N ASP A 138 -0.89 9.65 -12.72
CA ASP A 138 -0.53 10.51 -13.84
C ASP A 138 0.09 9.70 -15.00
N LEU A 139 0.92 8.71 -14.70
CA LEU A 139 1.46 7.78 -15.68
C LEU A 139 0.34 7.03 -16.41
N ALA A 140 -0.56 6.39 -15.69
CA ALA A 140 -1.66 5.61 -16.26
C ALA A 140 -2.56 6.48 -17.14
N GLN A 141 -2.90 7.68 -16.67
CA GLN A 141 -3.65 8.65 -17.45
C GLN A 141 -2.90 9.10 -18.72
N GLY A 142 -1.61 9.38 -18.61
CA GLY A 142 -0.75 9.76 -19.72
C GLY A 142 -0.61 8.68 -20.80
N LEU A 143 -0.62 7.43 -20.40
CA LEU A 143 -0.59 6.26 -21.29
C LEU A 143 -1.97 5.92 -21.87
N GLY A 144 -3.05 6.54 -21.38
CA GLY A 144 -4.42 6.34 -21.82
C GLY A 144 -5.14 5.16 -21.15
N ASP A 145 -4.58 4.59 -20.10
CA ASP A 145 -5.24 3.57 -19.27
C ASP A 145 -6.05 4.22 -18.16
N HIS A 146 -7.22 4.71 -18.50
CA HIS A 146 -8.13 5.37 -17.58
C HIS A 146 -8.68 4.42 -16.50
N ALA A 147 -8.72 3.11 -16.76
CA ALA A 147 -9.20 2.14 -15.78
C ALA A 147 -8.20 1.97 -14.65
N THR A 148 -6.91 1.82 -14.96
CA THR A 148 -5.85 1.81 -13.93
C THR A 148 -5.79 3.13 -13.18
N ALA A 149 -5.87 4.28 -13.88
CA ALA A 149 -5.87 5.57 -13.23
C ALA A 149 -7.06 5.77 -12.28
N GLU A 150 -8.23 5.23 -12.61
CA GLU A 150 -9.42 5.33 -11.74
C GLU A 150 -9.28 4.44 -10.50
N MET A 151 -8.85 3.19 -10.66
CA MET A 151 -8.59 2.29 -9.55
C MET A 151 -7.57 2.90 -8.56
N LEU A 152 -6.44 3.41 -9.05
CA LEU A 152 -5.43 4.05 -8.21
C LEU A 152 -5.95 5.32 -7.53
N ARG A 153 -6.86 6.10 -8.16
CA ARG A 153 -7.51 7.24 -7.49
C ARG A 153 -8.44 6.81 -6.35
N GLN A 154 -9.12 5.69 -6.46
CA GLN A 154 -9.96 5.16 -5.39
C GLN A 154 -9.08 4.75 -4.21
N ASN A 155 -8.00 4.02 -4.45
CA ASN A 155 -7.04 3.65 -3.41
C ASN A 155 -6.40 4.89 -2.75
N LEU A 156 -6.11 5.96 -3.53
CA LEU A 156 -5.62 7.23 -2.98
C LEU A 156 -6.60 7.88 -2.01
N VAL A 157 -7.89 7.88 -2.31
CA VAL A 157 -8.90 8.47 -1.42
C VAL A 157 -8.86 7.80 -0.04
N GLU A 158 -8.78 6.48 0.00
CA GLU A 158 -8.72 5.71 1.25
C GLU A 158 -7.39 5.95 2.00
N MET A 159 -6.26 5.91 1.29
CA MET A 159 -4.95 6.18 1.87
C MET A 159 -4.86 7.59 2.48
N GLU A 160 -5.38 8.61 1.78
CA GLU A 160 -5.42 10.00 2.26
C GLU A 160 -6.34 10.14 3.48
N GLU A 161 -7.45 9.39 3.54
CA GLU A 161 -8.36 9.38 4.70
C GLU A 161 -7.67 8.77 5.93
N TYR A 162 -6.98 7.63 5.80
CA TYR A 162 -6.21 7.04 6.89
C TYR A 162 -5.06 7.95 7.37
N ALA A 163 -4.29 8.51 6.46
CA ALA A 163 -3.23 9.46 6.80
C ALA A 163 -3.77 10.67 7.56
N HIS A 164 -4.91 11.22 7.11
CA HIS A 164 -5.59 12.33 7.77
C HIS A 164 -6.11 11.96 9.17
N HIS A 165 -6.69 10.77 9.34
CA HIS A 165 -7.11 10.29 10.65
C HIS A 165 -5.93 10.13 11.61
N ILE A 166 -4.78 9.61 11.14
CA ILE A 166 -3.56 9.51 11.95
C ILE A 166 -3.07 10.90 12.36
N GLU A 167 -3.08 11.88 11.45
CA GLU A 167 -2.73 13.26 11.77
C GLU A 167 -3.56 13.79 12.94
N HIS A 168 -4.89 13.53 12.95
CA HIS A 168 -5.76 13.89 14.05
C HIS A 168 -5.43 13.17 15.37
N TYR A 169 -5.06 11.89 15.33
CA TYR A 169 -4.58 11.19 16.55
C TYR A 169 -3.29 11.80 17.11
N LEU A 170 -2.46 12.40 16.26
CA LEU A 170 -1.18 12.99 16.65
C LEU A 170 -1.29 14.43 17.17
N GLU A 171 -2.44 15.10 16.97
CA GLU A 171 -2.69 16.44 17.49
C GLU A 171 -2.61 16.49 19.03
N ASP A 172 -1.99 17.54 19.55
CA ASP A 172 -1.84 17.76 21.00
C ASP A 172 -2.98 18.58 21.61
N ASP A 173 -4.08 18.81 20.87
CA ASP A 173 -5.21 19.56 21.35
C ASP A 173 -6.02 18.75 22.40
N THR A 174 -6.37 19.41 23.50
CA THR A 174 -7.15 18.80 24.58
C THR A 174 -8.27 19.72 25.02
N LEU A 175 -9.44 19.13 25.30
CA LEU A 175 -10.58 19.85 25.90
C LEU A 175 -10.33 20.20 27.38
N VAL A 176 -9.32 19.64 28.02
CA VAL A 176 -8.93 19.92 29.39
C VAL A 176 -7.88 21.01 29.41
N LEU A 177 -8.23 22.19 29.94
CA LEU A 177 -7.27 23.27 30.12
C LEU A 177 -6.24 22.89 31.21
N ASP A 178 -4.98 23.20 30.99
CA ASP A 178 -3.88 22.97 31.95
C ASP A 178 -4.17 23.52 33.36
N SER A 179 -4.99 24.57 33.45
CA SER A 179 -5.43 25.15 34.69
C SER A 179 -6.42 24.30 35.48
N ALA A 180 -7.04 23.30 34.86
CA ALA A 180 -8.02 22.41 35.51
C ALA A 180 -7.34 21.21 36.22
N THR A 181 -6.05 21.00 35.98
CA THR A 181 -5.28 19.87 36.53
C THR A 181 -4.36 20.25 37.71
N LYS A 182 -4.50 21.49 38.26
CA LYS A 182 -3.73 21.97 39.43
C LYS A 182 -4.50 21.85 40.71
#